data_bf5ea54b8b187dd73bf87ecc468070f6
#
_entry.id   bf5ea54b8b187dd73bf87ecc468070f6
#
_cell.length_a   1.000
_cell.length_b   1.000
_cell.length_c   1.000
_cell.angle_alpha   90.00
_cell.angle_beta   90.00
_cell.angle_gamma   90.00
#
_symmetry.space_group_name_H-M   'P 1'
#
loop_
_entity.id
_entity.type
_entity.pdbx_description
1 polymer ?
#
loop_
_entity_poly.entity_id
_entity_poly.type
_entity_poly.pdbx_seq_one_letter_code
_entity_poly.pdbx_strand_id
1 'polypeptide(L)'
;VSLLALKAGLLSQELQARLFSNLTTLNGEAIKAVSTIDIHACTDITGFGLIGHIQEMSKASKLSGRLDISGLRFLPQVLEFARQGLVPAGAYGNRKSFEANVSYIRDFPLEFTDLLYDPQTAGGLLFALAPHDVAPCLEALNRASIEATVIGQFLEGIPGHIDVMNSQ
;
A
#
# COMPACT_ATOMS: atom_id res chain seq x y z
N VAL A 1 2.83 -4.87 11.37
CA VAL A 1 3.63 -4.06 12.32
C VAL A 1 2.75 -3.52 13.44
N SER A 2 1.79 -2.62 13.19
CA SER A 2 0.99 -1.97 14.26
C SER A 2 0.23 -2.94 15.18
N LEU A 3 -0.28 -4.06 14.66
CA LEU A 3 -0.94 -5.10 15.47
C LEU A 3 0.05 -5.83 16.40
N LEU A 4 1.32 -5.97 16.02
CA LEU A 4 2.36 -6.49 16.91
C LEU A 4 2.67 -5.50 18.03
N ALA A 5 2.80 -4.21 17.70
CA ALA A 5 2.99 -3.15 18.69
C ALA A 5 1.81 -3.07 19.68
N LEU A 6 0.57 -3.24 19.20
CA LEU A 6 -0.62 -3.35 20.05
C LEU A 6 -0.52 -4.54 21.03
N LYS A 7 -0.19 -5.73 20.52
CA LYS A 7 -0.02 -6.95 21.35
C LYS A 7 1.10 -6.81 22.36
N ALA A 8 2.15 -6.07 22.03
CA ALA A 8 3.27 -5.76 22.94
C ALA A 8 2.95 -4.65 23.96
N GLY A 9 1.76 -4.04 23.91
CA GLY A 9 1.38 -2.96 24.82
C GLY A 9 2.09 -1.62 24.56
N LEU A 10 2.62 -1.42 23.35
CA LEU A 10 3.43 -0.25 22.98
C LEU A 10 2.61 0.90 22.39
N LEU A 11 1.34 0.68 22.07
CA LEU A 11 0.50 1.73 21.50
C LEU A 11 -0.14 2.59 22.61
N SER A 12 -0.03 3.91 22.47
CA SER A 12 -0.86 4.84 23.23
C SER A 12 -2.34 4.65 22.93
N GLN A 13 -3.23 5.13 23.82
CA GLN A 13 -4.69 5.08 23.58
C GLN A 13 -5.09 5.76 22.25
N GLU A 14 -4.44 6.88 21.91
CA GLU A 14 -4.68 7.59 20.65
C GLU A 14 -4.32 6.73 19.44
N LEU A 15 -3.14 6.08 19.47
CA LEU A 15 -2.72 5.20 18.37
C LEU A 15 -3.59 3.97 18.26
N GLN A 16 -4.07 3.42 19.37
CA GLN A 16 -5.04 2.31 19.36
C GLN A 16 -6.35 2.74 18.69
N ALA A 17 -6.87 3.93 19.04
CA ALA A 17 -8.09 4.47 18.43
C ALA A 17 -7.92 4.65 16.91
N ARG A 18 -6.78 5.20 16.46
CA ARG A 18 -6.47 5.33 15.02
C ARG A 18 -6.36 3.98 14.32
N LEU A 19 -5.68 3.01 14.94
CA LEU A 19 -5.56 1.66 14.40
C LEU A 19 -6.92 1.00 14.27
N PHE A 20 -7.78 1.05 15.30
CA PHE A 20 -9.11 0.46 15.26
C PHE A 20 -10.01 1.17 14.24
N SER A 21 -9.96 2.50 14.16
CA SER A 21 -10.67 3.24 13.11
C SER A 21 -10.28 2.74 11.72
N ASN A 22 -8.97 2.58 11.47
CA ASN A 22 -8.47 2.08 10.18
C ASN A 22 -8.95 0.65 9.88
N LEU A 23 -8.90 -0.25 10.89
CA LEU A 23 -9.31 -1.65 10.73
C LEU A 23 -10.82 -1.83 10.52
N THR A 24 -11.63 -0.89 10.98
CA THR A 24 -13.10 -0.95 10.89
C THR A 24 -13.68 -0.12 9.75
N THR A 25 -12.86 0.67 9.06
CA THR A 25 -13.28 1.44 7.88
C THR A 25 -13.60 0.48 6.72
N LEU A 26 -14.82 0.59 6.19
CA LEU A 26 -15.26 -0.25 5.10
C LEU A 26 -14.86 0.35 3.74
N ASN A 27 -14.28 -0.47 2.87
CA ASN A 27 -13.89 -0.07 1.52
C ASN A 27 -15.08 0.25 0.59
N GLY A 28 -16.31 -0.14 0.97
CA GLY A 28 -17.52 0.08 0.18
C GLY A 28 -17.82 1.55 -0.13
N GLU A 29 -17.52 2.46 0.79
CA GLU A 29 -17.73 3.89 0.56
C GLU A 29 -16.76 4.45 -0.50
N ALA A 30 -15.52 3.96 -0.54
CA ALA A 30 -14.57 4.34 -1.59
C ALA A 30 -15.06 3.86 -2.97
N ILE A 31 -15.54 2.62 -3.07
CA ILE A 31 -16.11 2.08 -4.32
C ILE A 31 -17.30 2.91 -4.78
N LYS A 32 -18.21 3.28 -3.86
CA LYS A 32 -19.36 4.14 -4.20
C LYS A 32 -18.91 5.52 -4.69
N ALA A 33 -17.93 6.12 -4.02
CA ALA A 33 -17.42 7.45 -4.38
C ALA A 33 -16.86 7.50 -5.80
N VAL A 34 -16.22 6.42 -6.27
CA VAL A 34 -15.60 6.35 -7.60
C VAL A 34 -16.47 5.62 -8.64
N SER A 35 -17.74 5.38 -8.36
CA SER A 35 -18.63 4.57 -9.21
C SER A 35 -18.84 5.12 -10.63
N THR A 36 -18.54 6.40 -10.87
CA THR A 36 -18.63 7.06 -12.20
C THR A 36 -17.26 7.21 -12.87
N ILE A 37 -16.18 6.76 -12.25
CA ILE A 37 -14.82 6.82 -12.78
C ILE A 37 -14.51 5.50 -13.49
N ASP A 38 -13.81 5.56 -14.62
CA ASP A 38 -13.38 4.37 -15.35
C ASP A 38 -12.17 3.74 -14.64
N ILE A 39 -12.46 2.79 -13.76
CA ILE A 39 -11.44 2.05 -12.98
C ILE A 39 -11.05 0.78 -13.77
N HIS A 40 -9.82 0.74 -14.27
CA HIS A 40 -9.30 -0.38 -15.06
C HIS A 40 -9.02 -1.62 -14.21
N ALA A 41 -8.56 -1.45 -12.98
CA ALA A 41 -8.36 -2.53 -12.01
C ALA A 41 -8.45 -2.00 -10.58
N CYS A 42 -8.88 -2.89 -9.68
CA CYS A 42 -8.99 -2.61 -8.25
C CYS A 42 -8.65 -3.86 -7.45
N THR A 43 -7.92 -3.68 -6.35
CA THR A 43 -7.71 -4.72 -5.34
C THR A 43 -7.68 -4.09 -3.95
N ASP A 44 -8.03 -4.86 -2.94
CA ASP A 44 -7.74 -4.51 -1.54
C ASP A 44 -6.33 -4.98 -1.14
N ILE A 45 -5.68 -4.20 -0.30
CA ILE A 45 -4.34 -4.54 0.20
C ILE A 45 -4.51 -5.38 1.46
N THR A 46 -4.09 -6.64 1.38
CA THR A 46 -4.25 -7.62 2.46
C THR A 46 -2.98 -8.42 2.72
N GLY A 47 -3.06 -9.73 2.79
CA GLY A 47 -2.01 -10.62 3.29
C GLY A 47 -0.70 -10.63 2.52
N PHE A 48 -0.68 -10.25 1.24
CA PHE A 48 0.55 -10.20 0.43
C PHE A 48 1.34 -8.89 0.58
N GLY A 49 0.81 -7.93 1.35
CA GLY A 49 1.40 -6.60 1.47
C GLY A 49 1.25 -5.78 0.19
N LEU A 50 1.72 -4.54 0.21
CA LEU A 50 1.57 -3.63 -0.93
C LEU A 50 2.26 -4.17 -2.20
N ILE A 51 3.50 -4.62 -2.08
CA ILE A 51 4.28 -5.15 -3.23
C ILE A 51 3.59 -6.36 -3.86
N GLY A 52 3.10 -7.31 -3.05
CA GLY A 52 2.45 -8.51 -3.59
C GLY A 52 1.23 -8.16 -4.43
N HIS A 53 0.35 -7.28 -3.92
CA HIS A 53 -0.86 -6.88 -4.63
C HIS A 53 -0.56 -6.03 -5.88
N ILE A 54 0.44 -5.14 -5.85
CA ILE A 54 0.90 -4.42 -7.05
C ILE A 54 1.42 -5.42 -8.10
N GLN A 55 2.21 -6.43 -7.70
CA GLN A 55 2.73 -7.45 -8.62
C GLN A 55 1.61 -8.29 -9.23
N GLU A 56 0.60 -8.69 -8.45
CA GLU A 56 -0.56 -9.42 -8.98
C GLU A 56 -1.29 -8.59 -10.05
N MET A 57 -1.59 -7.32 -9.75
CA MET A 57 -2.24 -6.40 -10.68
C MET A 57 -1.39 -6.18 -11.94
N SER A 58 -0.08 -5.98 -11.78
CA SER A 58 0.91 -5.82 -12.84
C SER A 58 0.96 -7.04 -13.77
N LYS A 59 1.05 -8.25 -13.20
CA LYS A 59 1.07 -9.52 -13.97
C LYS A 59 -0.22 -9.74 -14.75
N ALA A 60 -1.38 -9.53 -14.10
CA ALA A 60 -2.69 -9.69 -14.73
C ALA A 60 -2.87 -8.74 -15.92
N SER A 61 -2.33 -7.53 -15.82
CA SER A 61 -2.39 -6.51 -16.87
C SER A 61 -1.27 -6.62 -17.91
N LYS A 62 -0.32 -7.55 -17.73
CA LYS A 62 0.89 -7.73 -18.58
C LYS A 62 1.76 -6.46 -18.64
N LEU A 63 1.85 -5.72 -17.56
CA LEU A 63 2.60 -4.49 -17.42
C LEU A 63 3.70 -4.64 -16.35
N SER A 64 4.64 -3.70 -16.30
CA SER A 64 5.50 -3.46 -15.14
C SER A 64 4.89 -2.37 -14.26
N GLY A 65 5.30 -2.30 -12.98
CA GLY A 65 4.90 -1.25 -12.05
C GLY A 65 6.07 -0.34 -11.66
N ARG A 66 5.77 0.91 -11.39
CA ARG A 66 6.69 1.84 -10.73
C ARG A 66 5.99 2.37 -9.49
N LEU A 67 6.53 2.05 -8.32
CA LEU A 67 6.03 2.49 -7.02
C LEU A 67 6.85 3.69 -6.53
N ASP A 68 6.20 4.84 -6.37
CA ASP A 68 6.78 6.01 -5.75
C ASP A 68 6.40 6.05 -4.26
N ILE A 69 7.37 5.80 -3.41
CA ILE A 69 7.16 5.73 -1.98
C ILE A 69 6.88 7.08 -1.32
N SER A 70 7.15 8.20 -2.01
CA SER A 70 6.85 9.54 -1.49
C SER A 70 5.34 9.77 -1.29
N GLY A 71 4.52 9.05 -2.07
CA GLY A 71 3.07 9.06 -1.95
C GLY A 71 2.51 8.21 -0.80
N LEU A 72 3.30 7.29 -0.22
CA LEU A 72 2.80 6.39 0.80
C LEU A 72 2.49 7.11 2.12
N ARG A 73 1.39 6.72 2.75
CA ARG A 73 1.00 7.18 4.08
C ARG A 73 1.01 6.00 5.05
N PHE A 74 1.67 6.19 6.17
CA PHE A 74 1.79 5.19 7.23
C PHE A 74 1.07 5.65 8.48
N LEU A 75 0.57 4.69 9.26
CA LEU A 75 0.13 4.99 10.63
C LEU A 75 1.30 5.56 11.43
N PRO A 76 1.04 6.50 12.36
CA PRO A 76 2.10 7.08 13.18
C PRO A 76 2.94 6.02 13.89
N GLN A 77 4.24 6.28 14.00
CA GLN A 77 5.24 5.43 14.68
C GLN A 77 5.48 4.05 14.06
N VAL A 78 4.80 3.68 12.97
CA VAL A 78 4.97 2.33 12.38
C VAL A 78 6.40 2.07 11.90
N LEU A 79 7.08 3.08 11.35
CA LEU A 79 8.50 2.98 10.97
C LEU A 79 9.39 2.74 12.18
N GLU A 80 9.11 3.39 13.31
CA GLU A 80 9.86 3.20 14.54
C GLU A 80 9.63 1.79 15.10
N PHE A 81 8.42 1.29 15.07
CA PHE A 81 8.13 -0.10 15.47
C PHE A 81 8.83 -1.12 14.57
N ALA A 82 8.86 -0.87 13.24
CA ALA A 82 9.60 -1.73 12.32
C ALA A 82 11.11 -1.70 12.60
N ARG A 83 11.69 -0.52 12.89
CA ARG A 83 13.10 -0.35 13.29
C ARG A 83 13.44 -1.12 14.56
N GLN A 84 12.50 -1.23 15.50
CA GLN A 84 12.63 -2.04 16.72
C GLN A 84 12.42 -3.54 16.47
N GLY A 85 12.22 -3.97 15.22
CA GLY A 85 12.04 -5.38 14.85
C GLY A 85 10.60 -5.91 15.01
N LEU A 86 9.61 -5.05 15.23
CA LEU A 86 8.20 -5.46 15.32
C LEU A 86 7.62 -5.74 13.93
N VAL A 87 8.31 -6.54 13.14
CA VAL A 87 7.92 -6.95 11.78
C VAL A 87 7.31 -8.36 11.85
N PRO A 88 6.09 -8.58 11.35
CA PRO A 88 5.48 -9.91 11.41
C PRO A 88 6.20 -10.92 10.51
N ALA A 89 6.24 -12.19 10.91
CA ALA A 89 6.85 -13.26 10.13
C ALA A 89 6.32 -13.35 8.69
N GLY A 90 5.03 -12.98 8.48
CA GLY A 90 4.43 -12.91 7.16
C GLY A 90 5.11 -11.90 6.22
N ALA A 91 5.69 -10.81 6.72
CA ALA A 91 6.43 -9.85 5.91
C ALA A 91 7.69 -10.48 5.30
N TYR A 92 8.43 -11.29 6.06
CA TYR A 92 9.58 -12.02 5.55
C TYR A 92 9.18 -13.09 4.53
N GLY A 93 8.04 -13.76 4.74
CA GLY A 93 7.46 -14.71 3.78
C GLY A 93 7.09 -14.01 2.45
N ASN A 94 6.42 -12.86 2.54
CA ASN A 94 6.08 -12.04 1.39
C ASN A 94 7.33 -11.54 0.65
N ARG A 95 8.33 -11.02 1.38
CA ARG A 95 9.60 -10.60 0.79
C ARG A 95 10.22 -11.75 0.00
N LYS A 96 10.37 -12.93 0.60
CA LYS A 96 10.94 -14.11 -0.07
C LYS A 96 10.17 -14.48 -1.35
N SER A 97 8.85 -14.27 -1.37
CA SER A 97 7.99 -14.63 -2.50
C SER A 97 8.04 -13.61 -3.64
N PHE A 98 8.21 -12.33 -3.33
CA PHE A 98 7.99 -11.25 -4.29
C PHE A 98 9.25 -10.45 -4.65
N GLU A 99 10.30 -10.45 -3.81
CA GLU A 99 11.48 -9.59 -3.96
C GLU A 99 12.28 -9.85 -5.25
N ALA A 100 12.25 -11.07 -5.79
CA ALA A 100 12.96 -11.40 -7.03
C ALA A 100 12.51 -10.56 -8.25
N ASN A 101 11.32 -9.96 -8.19
CA ASN A 101 10.79 -9.09 -9.24
C ASN A 101 10.70 -7.63 -8.78
N VAL A 102 11.51 -7.22 -7.82
CA VAL A 102 11.55 -5.83 -7.32
C VAL A 102 12.93 -5.26 -7.53
N SER A 103 13.00 -4.07 -8.12
CA SER A 103 14.23 -3.28 -8.23
C SER A 103 14.10 -2.03 -7.38
N TYR A 104 15.08 -1.78 -6.51
CA TYR A 104 15.17 -0.55 -5.76
C TYR A 104 16.13 0.39 -6.48
N ILE A 105 15.63 1.57 -6.92
CA ILE A 105 16.43 2.55 -7.69
C ILE A 105 17.56 3.16 -6.84
N ARG A 106 17.42 3.09 -5.51
CA ARG A 106 18.43 3.45 -4.52
C ARG A 106 18.27 2.61 -3.26
N ASP A 107 19.24 2.68 -2.37
CA ASP A 107 19.12 2.03 -1.06
C ASP A 107 18.05 2.70 -0.20
N PHE A 108 17.20 1.89 0.38
CA PHE A 108 16.21 2.29 1.37
C PHE A 108 16.49 1.61 2.70
N PRO A 109 16.19 2.26 3.84
CA PRO A 109 16.29 1.63 5.15
C PRO A 109 15.47 0.33 5.20
N LEU A 110 16.00 -0.70 5.88
CA LEU A 110 15.37 -2.02 5.95
C LEU A 110 13.96 -1.95 6.54
N GLU A 111 13.79 -1.17 7.60
CA GLU A 111 12.50 -0.97 8.25
C GLU A 111 11.44 -0.39 7.31
N PHE A 112 11.86 0.43 6.34
CA PHE A 112 10.97 0.97 5.33
C PHE A 112 10.59 -0.11 4.30
N THR A 113 11.59 -0.85 3.79
CA THR A 113 11.31 -1.91 2.81
C THR A 113 10.50 -3.05 3.41
N ASP A 114 10.66 -3.35 4.70
CA ASP A 114 9.83 -4.35 5.40
C ASP A 114 8.34 -3.97 5.39
N LEU A 115 8.02 -2.68 5.52
CA LEU A 115 6.62 -2.21 5.48
C LEU A 115 5.95 -2.43 4.11
N LEU A 116 6.72 -2.47 3.02
CA LEU A 116 6.18 -2.74 1.68
C LEU A 116 5.67 -4.19 1.54
N TYR A 117 6.19 -5.10 2.36
CA TYR A 117 5.80 -6.51 2.41
C TYR A 117 4.93 -6.85 3.62
N ASP A 118 4.65 -5.87 4.51
CA ASP A 118 3.86 -6.10 5.72
C ASP A 118 2.45 -6.57 5.39
N PRO A 119 2.04 -7.79 5.81
CA PRO A 119 0.67 -8.25 5.58
C PRO A 119 -0.33 -7.37 6.32
N GLN A 120 -1.33 -6.89 5.60
CA GLN A 120 -2.36 -6.01 6.12
C GLN A 120 -3.64 -6.78 6.44
N THR A 121 -4.32 -6.42 7.52
CA THR A 121 -5.65 -6.96 7.85
C THR A 121 -6.73 -6.20 7.07
N ALA A 122 -6.57 -4.87 6.94
CA ALA A 122 -7.44 -3.98 6.20
C ALA A 122 -6.59 -2.80 5.69
N GLY A 123 -5.92 -2.99 4.56
CA GLY A 123 -4.94 -2.05 4.03
C GLY A 123 -5.50 -1.00 3.06
N GLY A 124 -6.81 -0.95 2.88
CA GLY A 124 -7.45 -0.04 1.93
C GLY A 124 -7.47 -0.59 0.51
N LEU A 125 -7.79 0.27 -0.47
CA LEU A 125 -7.91 -0.09 -1.87
C LEU A 125 -6.77 0.49 -2.70
N LEU A 126 -6.37 -0.28 -3.71
CA LEU A 126 -5.49 0.14 -4.78
C LEU A 126 -6.29 0.18 -6.08
N PHE A 127 -6.34 1.34 -6.72
CA PHE A 127 -6.98 1.54 -8.02
C PHE A 127 -5.93 1.75 -9.12
N ALA A 128 -6.18 1.20 -10.30
CA ALA A 128 -5.47 1.54 -11.53
C ALA A 128 -6.46 2.16 -12.51
N LEU A 129 -6.12 3.31 -13.07
CA LEU A 129 -6.98 4.10 -13.96
C LEU A 129 -6.13 4.90 -14.95
N ALA A 130 -6.77 5.45 -15.97
CA ALA A 130 -6.10 6.28 -16.95
C ALA A 130 -5.62 7.61 -16.32
N PRO A 131 -4.51 8.21 -16.81
CA PRO A 131 -3.98 9.45 -16.24
C PRO A 131 -4.98 10.61 -16.16
N HIS A 132 -5.90 10.70 -17.11
CA HIS A 132 -6.92 11.77 -17.14
C HIS A 132 -8.03 11.57 -16.10
N ASP A 133 -8.21 10.36 -15.56
CA ASP A 133 -9.20 10.04 -14.53
C ASP A 133 -8.62 10.20 -13.10
N VAL A 134 -7.30 10.41 -12.95
CA VAL A 134 -6.66 10.52 -11.63
C VAL A 134 -7.22 11.70 -10.83
N ALA A 135 -7.24 12.90 -11.42
CA ALA A 135 -7.73 14.08 -10.71
C ALA A 135 -9.22 13.97 -10.36
N PRO A 136 -10.13 13.57 -11.29
CA PRO A 136 -11.52 13.30 -10.95
C PRO A 136 -11.72 12.25 -9.84
N CYS A 137 -10.91 11.18 -9.84
CA CYS A 137 -10.96 10.14 -8.83
C CYS A 137 -10.57 10.67 -7.44
N LEU A 138 -9.45 11.38 -7.34
CA LEU A 138 -9.00 12.00 -6.09
C LEU A 138 -10.02 13.01 -5.56
N GLU A 139 -10.64 13.81 -6.42
CA GLU A 139 -11.71 14.75 -6.02
C GLU A 139 -12.96 14.01 -5.51
N ALA A 140 -13.37 12.91 -6.16
CA ALA A 140 -14.51 12.11 -5.73
C ALA A 140 -14.28 11.49 -4.35
N LEU A 141 -13.11 10.92 -4.11
CA LEU A 141 -12.71 10.36 -2.81
C LEU A 141 -12.64 11.45 -1.74
N ASN A 142 -12.04 12.60 -2.04
CA ASN A 142 -11.96 13.72 -1.10
C ASN A 142 -13.33 14.25 -0.70
N ARG A 143 -14.29 14.37 -1.64
CA ARG A 143 -15.69 14.74 -1.33
C ARG A 143 -16.37 13.75 -0.39
N ALA A 144 -15.98 12.49 -0.45
CA ALA A 144 -16.43 11.45 0.47
C ALA A 144 -15.62 11.38 1.78
N SER A 145 -14.70 12.34 2.02
CA SER A 145 -13.79 12.37 3.17
C SER A 145 -12.88 11.13 3.26
N ILE A 146 -12.52 10.55 2.11
CA ILE A 146 -11.61 9.42 1.99
C ILE A 146 -10.26 9.93 1.51
N GLU A 147 -9.23 9.71 2.33
CA GLU A 147 -7.86 10.05 1.96
C GLU A 147 -7.36 9.12 0.85
N ALA A 148 -6.82 9.71 -0.21
CA ALA A 148 -6.23 8.98 -1.32
C ALA A 148 -5.01 9.71 -1.86
N THR A 149 -4.07 8.96 -2.42
CA THR A 149 -2.84 9.51 -3.00
C THR A 149 -2.40 8.67 -4.19
N VAL A 150 -1.70 9.30 -5.12
CA VAL A 150 -1.02 8.58 -6.20
C VAL A 150 0.27 7.99 -5.66
N ILE A 151 0.44 6.69 -5.82
CA ILE A 151 1.62 5.96 -5.33
C ILE A 151 2.47 5.39 -6.48
N GLY A 152 2.10 5.61 -7.74
CA GLY A 152 2.88 5.08 -8.85
C GLY A 152 2.09 4.98 -10.14
N GLN A 153 2.62 4.16 -11.04
CA GLN A 153 2.03 3.93 -12.37
C GLN A 153 2.38 2.56 -12.91
N PHE A 154 1.55 2.02 -13.78
CA PHE A 154 1.87 0.85 -14.59
C PHE A 154 2.37 1.31 -15.96
N LEU A 155 3.37 0.58 -16.50
CA LEU A 155 4.10 0.92 -17.72
C LEU A 155 4.31 -0.34 -18.57
N GLU A 156 4.59 -0.18 -19.85
CA GLU A 156 5.12 -1.28 -20.66
C GLU A 156 6.44 -1.77 -20.08
N GLY A 157 6.63 -3.07 -19.98
CA GLY A 157 7.82 -3.68 -19.40
C GLY A 157 7.62 -5.15 -19.01
N ILE A 158 8.45 -5.65 -18.14
CA ILE A 158 8.39 -7.05 -17.69
C ILE A 158 7.16 -7.23 -16.78
N PRO A 159 6.19 -8.10 -17.14
CA PRO A 159 4.99 -8.31 -16.33
C PRO A 159 5.32 -8.75 -14.89
N GLY A 160 4.81 -7.99 -13.92
CA GLY A 160 5.02 -8.26 -12.50
C GLY A 160 6.34 -7.71 -11.94
N HIS A 161 7.18 -7.06 -12.74
CA HIS A 161 8.35 -6.35 -12.24
C HIS A 161 7.95 -4.99 -11.64
N ILE A 162 8.51 -4.65 -10.48
CA ILE A 162 8.21 -3.40 -9.78
C ILE A 162 9.49 -2.63 -9.50
N ASP A 163 9.59 -1.42 -10.04
CA ASP A 163 10.62 -0.45 -9.68
C ASP A 163 10.15 0.38 -8.48
N VAL A 164 10.91 0.36 -7.41
CA VAL A 164 10.65 1.17 -6.21
C VAL A 164 11.55 2.40 -6.21
N MET A 165 10.93 3.57 -6.15
CA MET A 165 11.63 4.85 -6.18
C MET A 165 11.08 5.82 -5.13
N ASN A 166 11.78 6.94 -4.94
CA ASN A 166 11.33 8.09 -4.19
C ASN A 166 11.63 9.34 -5.02
N SER A 167 10.59 10.07 -5.41
CA SER A 167 10.68 11.26 -6.26
C SER A 167 11.09 12.53 -5.51
N GLN A 168 11.29 12.45 -4.18
CA GLN A 168 11.77 13.57 -3.34
C GLN A 168 13.26 13.52 -3.10
#